data_4c31e4e66222972e895d930ba35968f7
#
_entry.id   4c31e4e66222972e895d930ba35968f7
#
_cell.length_a   1.000
_cell.length_b   1.000
_cell.length_c   1.000
_cell.angle_alpha   90.00
_cell.angle_beta   90.00
_cell.angle_gamma   90.00
#
_symmetry.space_group_name_H-M   'P 1'
#
loop_
_entity.id
_entity.type
_entity.pdbx_description
1 polymer ?
#
loop_
_entity_poly.entity_id
_entity_poly.type
_entity_poly.pdbx_seq_one_letter_code
_entity_poly.pdbx_strand_id
1 'polypeptide(L)'
;MVRSLYIILVASLLFASCTRREKSKDTTSLSFLSNSLRTTPVKDQGKVEACWIYAYLACIETERIENYGDSMNLSPIWLVRNLLQEQASESYLSQGTMPVSVRGIGPDAERLLKEYGMVQWSTYCPDDLNSRALARLVKQKVGIAIKHRKGLNILNKEVDKALPFIPHNLRQGFYLYSAHYTPKQFGGSLLYGIKMTWLTSYKHHPYGKRFVLEVPDNHRRHAIMNEPINDIYSKVIEALQNHHPVYWEGQMPRKKKPSIDGDLASLRQKALERFITTDQHAMAIVGLTKNKQGDTLFICKNSWGKQWGMNGYCLMSKEDFLINTILVGVVDKN
;
A
#
# COMPACT_ATOMS: atom_id res chain seq x y z
N MET A 1 -63.65 -57.96 8.93
CA MET A 1 -62.26 -58.32 9.27
C MET A 1 -61.38 -57.99 8.10
N VAL A 2 -60.79 -56.85 8.13
CA VAL A 2 -59.94 -56.41 7.07
C VAL A 2 -58.55 -56.20 7.66
N ARG A 3 -57.61 -57.03 7.28
CA ARG A 3 -56.22 -56.94 7.68
C ARG A 3 -55.55 -55.89 6.82
N SER A 4 -55.22 -54.78 7.46
CA SER A 4 -54.39 -53.78 6.86
C SER A 4 -52.93 -54.26 6.74
N LEU A 5 -52.47 -54.41 5.52
CA LEU A 5 -51.10 -54.67 5.18
C LEU A 5 -50.34 -53.33 5.25
N TYR A 6 -49.54 -53.16 6.30
CA TYR A 6 -48.57 -52.04 6.34
C TYR A 6 -47.40 -52.42 5.43
N ILE A 7 -47.39 -51.82 4.25
CA ILE A 7 -46.22 -51.78 3.42
C ILE A 7 -45.28 -50.78 4.05
N ILE A 8 -44.26 -51.27 4.72
CA ILE A 8 -43.12 -50.45 5.15
C ILE A 8 -42.31 -50.14 3.90
N LEU A 9 -42.61 -49.00 3.32
CA LEU A 9 -41.76 -48.42 2.30
C LEU A 9 -40.50 -47.91 2.99
N VAL A 10 -39.46 -48.73 3.04
CA VAL A 10 -38.12 -48.28 3.42
C VAL A 10 -37.66 -47.36 2.30
N ALA A 11 -38.00 -46.10 2.45
CA ALA A 11 -37.36 -45.03 1.65
C ALA A 11 -35.89 -45.01 2.08
N SER A 12 -35.07 -45.73 1.37
CA SER A 12 -33.62 -45.52 1.36
C SER A 12 -33.37 -44.10 0.87
N LEU A 13 -33.39 -43.18 1.84
CA LEU A 13 -32.82 -41.85 1.66
C LEU A 13 -31.35 -42.04 1.32
N LEU A 14 -31.10 -42.11 0.03
CA LEU A 14 -29.80 -41.80 -0.52
C LEU A 14 -29.50 -40.38 -0.09
N PHE A 15 -28.87 -40.22 1.07
CA PHE A 15 -28.10 -39.05 1.36
C PHE A 15 -27.01 -38.98 0.28
N ALA A 16 -27.35 -38.41 -0.85
CA ALA A 16 -26.36 -37.81 -1.70
C ALA A 16 -25.71 -36.69 -0.86
N SER A 17 -24.76 -37.11 -0.01
CA SER A 17 -23.78 -36.22 0.56
C SER A 17 -23.12 -35.55 -0.63
N CYS A 18 -23.64 -34.38 -1.02
CA CYS A 18 -22.86 -33.41 -1.74
C CYS A 18 -21.71 -33.08 -0.80
N THR A 19 -20.71 -33.94 -0.77
CA THR A 19 -19.37 -33.53 -0.40
C THR A 19 -19.01 -32.46 -1.43
N ARG A 20 -19.37 -31.23 -1.04
CA ARG A 20 -18.76 -30.05 -1.60
C ARG A 20 -17.27 -30.33 -1.46
N ARG A 21 -16.68 -30.82 -2.53
CA ARG A 21 -15.24 -30.97 -2.67
C ARG A 21 -14.72 -29.56 -2.35
N GLU A 22 -14.39 -29.30 -1.10
CA GLU A 22 -13.50 -28.20 -0.79
C GLU A 22 -12.34 -28.43 -1.74
N LYS A 23 -12.24 -27.56 -2.75
CA LYS A 23 -11.03 -27.49 -3.56
C LYS A 23 -9.93 -27.39 -2.52
N SER A 24 -9.17 -28.45 -2.34
CA SER A 24 -7.97 -28.43 -1.54
C SER A 24 -7.23 -27.18 -2.02
N LYS A 25 -7.16 -26.18 -1.13
CA LYS A 25 -6.33 -25.00 -1.40
C LYS A 25 -4.97 -25.59 -1.64
N ASP A 26 -4.53 -25.51 -2.87
CA ASP A 26 -3.32 -26.11 -3.39
C ASP A 26 -2.18 -25.79 -2.40
N THR A 27 -1.73 -26.78 -1.65
CA THR A 27 -0.55 -26.64 -0.76
C THR A 27 0.70 -26.26 -1.57
N THR A 28 0.70 -26.54 -2.86
CA THR A 28 1.68 -26.04 -3.85
C THR A 28 1.61 -24.53 -4.05
N SER A 29 0.44 -23.87 -3.77
CA SER A 29 0.26 -22.44 -4.00
C SER A 29 0.97 -21.55 -2.98
N LEU A 30 1.43 -22.08 -1.87
CA LEU A 30 2.09 -21.32 -0.80
C LEU A 30 3.60 -21.59 -0.71
N SER A 31 4.13 -22.55 -1.44
CA SER A 31 5.58 -22.87 -1.42
C SER A 31 6.45 -21.69 -1.88
N PHE A 32 5.90 -20.78 -2.70
CA PHE A 32 6.65 -19.58 -3.12
C PHE A 32 6.94 -18.62 -1.95
N LEU A 33 6.11 -18.63 -0.89
CA LEU A 33 6.33 -17.78 0.29
C LEU A 33 7.57 -18.19 1.09
N SER A 34 8.09 -19.41 0.93
CA SER A 34 9.38 -19.81 1.54
C SER A 34 10.55 -18.96 1.04
N ASN A 35 10.42 -18.32 -0.12
CA ASN A 35 11.42 -17.45 -0.71
C ASN A 35 11.10 -15.96 -0.50
N SER A 36 10.11 -15.62 0.33
CA SER A 36 9.82 -14.25 0.72
C SER A 36 10.54 -13.85 1.99
N LEU A 37 10.84 -12.57 2.10
CA LEU A 37 11.25 -11.94 3.34
C LEU A 37 10.16 -12.12 4.40
N ARG A 38 10.53 -12.14 5.67
CA ARG A 38 9.58 -12.17 6.80
C ARG A 38 8.81 -10.87 6.87
N THR A 39 7.51 -10.96 6.91
CA THR A 39 6.63 -9.80 6.91
C THR A 39 5.63 -9.84 8.07
N THR A 40 5.09 -8.68 8.44
CA THR A 40 3.91 -8.59 9.31
C THR A 40 2.68 -9.23 8.61
N PRO A 41 1.60 -9.52 9.33
CA PRO A 41 0.36 -9.99 8.71
C PRO A 41 -0.14 -9.04 7.61
N VAL A 42 -0.76 -9.61 6.58
CA VAL A 42 -1.39 -8.82 5.51
C VAL A 42 -2.54 -8.01 6.10
N LYS A 43 -2.53 -6.71 5.85
CA LYS A 43 -3.59 -5.78 6.24
C LYS A 43 -4.69 -5.71 5.18
N ASP A 44 -5.89 -5.31 5.59
CA ASP A 44 -6.97 -4.96 4.68
C ASP A 44 -7.21 -3.44 4.76
N GLN A 45 -6.97 -2.75 3.65
CA GLN A 45 -7.25 -1.32 3.57
C GLN A 45 -8.75 -1.02 3.40
N GLY A 46 -9.57 -2.02 3.04
CA GLY A 46 -11.01 -1.86 2.83
C GLY A 46 -11.33 -0.69 1.87
N LYS A 47 -12.06 0.29 2.37
CA LYS A 47 -12.45 1.51 1.63
C LYS A 47 -11.46 2.67 1.82
N VAL A 48 -10.25 2.41 2.30
CA VAL A 48 -9.20 3.42 2.47
C VAL A 48 -8.30 3.45 1.23
N GLU A 49 -8.39 4.51 0.45
CA GLU A 49 -7.64 4.65 -0.81
C GLU A 49 -6.23 5.18 -0.59
N ALA A 50 -5.50 4.54 0.32
CA ALA A 50 -4.14 4.92 0.70
C ALA A 50 -3.17 3.74 0.55
N CYS A 51 -3.31 2.94 -0.51
CA CYS A 51 -2.44 1.79 -0.79
C CYS A 51 -0.94 2.15 -0.72
N TRP A 52 -0.58 3.35 -1.15
CA TRP A 52 0.78 3.88 -1.09
C TRP A 52 1.33 3.98 0.35
N ILE A 53 0.51 4.35 1.34
CA ILE A 53 0.89 4.33 2.77
C ILE A 53 1.04 2.89 3.25
N TYR A 54 0.08 2.00 2.91
CA TYR A 54 0.13 0.59 3.31
C TYR A 54 1.38 -0.10 2.75
N ALA A 55 1.69 0.12 1.47
CA ALA A 55 2.86 -0.45 0.80
C ALA A 55 4.18 0.07 1.42
N TYR A 56 4.28 1.38 1.65
CA TYR A 56 5.45 1.98 2.29
C TYR A 56 5.68 1.42 3.69
N LEU A 57 4.65 1.39 4.53
CA LEU A 57 4.75 0.83 5.88
C LEU A 57 5.06 -0.66 5.86
N ALA A 58 4.54 -1.44 4.89
CA ALA A 58 4.90 -2.84 4.73
C ALA A 58 6.40 -3.02 4.42
N CYS A 59 7.00 -2.10 3.66
CA CYS A 59 8.45 -2.10 3.44
C CYS A 59 9.21 -1.78 4.73
N ILE A 60 8.81 -0.74 5.49
CA ILE A 60 9.46 -0.41 6.77
C ILE A 60 9.34 -1.57 7.78
N GLU A 61 8.16 -2.17 7.90
CA GLU A 61 7.91 -3.33 8.76
C GLU A 61 8.81 -4.53 8.39
N THR A 62 8.91 -4.83 7.10
CA THR A 62 9.73 -5.94 6.58
C THR A 62 11.22 -5.66 6.79
N GLU A 63 11.68 -4.45 6.50
CA GLU A 63 13.05 -4.01 6.74
C GLU A 63 13.45 -4.15 8.21
N ARG A 64 12.55 -3.74 9.13
CA ARG A 64 12.79 -3.87 10.58
C ARG A 64 12.89 -5.34 11.02
N ILE A 65 12.07 -6.24 10.47
CA ILE A 65 12.11 -7.66 10.79
C ILE A 65 13.43 -8.29 10.26
N GLU A 66 13.77 -8.03 9.00
CA GLU A 66 14.90 -8.69 8.34
C GLU A 66 16.26 -8.20 8.83
N ASN A 67 16.42 -6.90 8.98
CA ASN A 67 17.72 -6.29 9.20
C ASN A 67 17.96 -5.78 10.62
N TYR A 68 16.89 -5.66 11.44
CA TYR A 68 16.99 -5.16 12.82
C TYR A 68 16.40 -6.12 13.86
N GLY A 69 15.74 -7.19 13.44
CA GLY A 69 15.11 -8.19 14.33
C GLY A 69 13.82 -7.71 15.02
N ASP A 70 13.31 -6.52 14.69
CA ASP A 70 12.13 -5.91 15.31
C ASP A 70 10.86 -6.24 14.50
N SER A 71 9.86 -6.83 15.14
CA SER A 71 8.55 -7.05 14.53
C SER A 71 7.56 -5.97 14.96
N MET A 72 7.41 -4.94 14.14
CA MET A 72 6.50 -3.82 14.38
C MET A 72 5.34 -3.82 13.40
N ASN A 73 4.10 -3.78 13.91
CA ASN A 73 2.90 -3.66 13.10
C ASN A 73 2.37 -2.23 13.18
N LEU A 74 2.47 -1.47 12.08
CA LEU A 74 2.27 -0.03 12.04
C LEU A 74 0.87 0.36 11.60
N SER A 75 0.37 1.51 12.05
CA SER A 75 -0.97 2.03 11.71
C SER A 75 -0.95 2.94 10.47
N PRO A 76 -1.41 2.51 9.30
CA PRO A 76 -1.56 3.39 8.14
C PRO A 76 -2.57 4.51 8.39
N ILE A 77 -3.58 4.26 9.20
CA ILE A 77 -4.66 5.21 9.49
C ILE A 77 -4.14 6.41 10.29
N TRP A 78 -3.09 6.23 11.07
CA TRP A 78 -2.40 7.35 11.72
C TRP A 78 -1.90 8.37 10.69
N LEU A 79 -1.25 7.91 9.62
CA LEU A 79 -0.74 8.79 8.57
C LEU A 79 -1.88 9.38 7.72
N VAL A 80 -2.90 8.59 7.37
CA VAL A 80 -4.10 9.09 6.65
C VAL A 80 -4.77 10.22 7.40
N ARG A 81 -4.93 10.09 8.72
CA ARG A 81 -5.55 11.10 9.55
C ARG A 81 -4.73 12.39 9.57
N ASN A 82 -3.42 12.28 9.78
CA ASN A 82 -2.53 13.43 9.81
C ASN A 82 -2.45 14.14 8.44
N LEU A 83 -2.44 13.37 7.35
CA LEU A 83 -2.53 13.91 5.98
C LEU A 83 -3.79 14.77 5.79
N LEU A 84 -4.96 14.27 6.19
CA LEU A 84 -6.21 15.02 6.05
C LEU A 84 -6.24 16.28 6.94
N GLN A 85 -5.65 16.22 8.13
CA GLN A 85 -5.52 17.39 9.02
C GLN A 85 -4.60 18.46 8.42
N GLU A 86 -3.48 18.04 7.84
CA GLU A 86 -2.53 18.92 7.15
C GLU A 86 -3.18 19.58 5.93
N GLN A 87 -3.78 18.76 5.05
CA GLN A 87 -4.44 19.25 3.83
C GLN A 87 -5.61 20.19 4.11
N ALA A 88 -6.29 20.04 5.24
CA ALA A 88 -7.33 20.99 5.64
C ALA A 88 -6.76 22.39 5.84
N SER A 89 -5.63 22.51 6.52
CA SER A 89 -4.94 23.80 6.75
C SER A 89 -4.43 24.41 5.44
N GLU A 90 -3.82 23.59 4.58
CA GLU A 90 -3.29 24.01 3.30
C GLU A 90 -4.39 24.45 2.34
N SER A 91 -5.47 23.67 2.26
CA SER A 91 -6.62 24.02 1.44
C SER A 91 -7.29 25.32 1.92
N TYR A 92 -7.37 25.54 3.24
CA TYR A 92 -7.88 26.80 3.80
C TYR A 92 -7.00 27.99 3.43
N LEU A 93 -5.68 27.90 3.64
CA LEU A 93 -4.73 28.98 3.35
C LEU A 93 -4.64 29.27 1.87
N SER A 94 -4.81 28.28 1.02
CA SER A 94 -4.87 28.43 -0.44
C SER A 94 -6.26 28.80 -0.98
N GLN A 95 -7.21 29.13 -0.11
CA GLN A 95 -8.60 29.46 -0.46
C GLN A 95 -9.30 28.38 -1.30
N GLY A 96 -9.01 27.10 -1.00
CA GLY A 96 -9.62 25.94 -1.65
C GLY A 96 -8.92 25.47 -2.94
N THR A 97 -7.80 26.09 -3.35
CA THR A 97 -7.06 25.66 -4.55
C THR A 97 -6.25 24.39 -4.32
N MET A 98 -5.74 24.17 -3.10
CA MET A 98 -5.08 22.90 -2.75
C MET A 98 -6.13 21.81 -2.51
N PRO A 99 -5.94 20.63 -3.13
CA PRO A 99 -6.91 19.53 -2.99
C PRO A 99 -6.86 18.90 -1.60
N VAL A 100 -8.00 18.31 -1.19
CA VAL A 100 -8.09 17.39 -0.06
C VAL A 100 -8.32 15.99 -0.63
N SER A 101 -7.33 15.11 -0.51
CA SER A 101 -7.33 13.77 -1.08
C SER A 101 -6.48 12.84 -0.22
N VAL A 102 -6.90 11.57 -0.12
CA VAL A 102 -6.09 10.54 0.52
C VAL A 102 -5.14 9.83 -0.45
N ARG A 103 -5.23 10.16 -1.73
CA ARG A 103 -4.31 9.65 -2.74
C ARG A 103 -2.97 10.38 -2.64
N GLY A 104 -1.90 9.66 -2.94
CA GLY A 104 -0.53 10.17 -2.86
C GLY A 104 0.44 9.11 -3.35
N ILE A 105 1.74 9.37 -3.26
CA ILE A 105 2.82 8.50 -3.71
C ILE A 105 3.79 8.18 -2.57
N GLY A 106 4.61 7.13 -2.72
CA GLY A 106 5.52 6.62 -1.68
C GLY A 106 6.38 7.69 -0.97
N PRO A 107 7.03 8.64 -1.68
CA PRO A 107 7.80 9.72 -1.04
C PRO A 107 7.01 10.57 -0.04
N ASP A 108 5.70 10.72 -0.27
CA ASP A 108 4.86 11.47 0.68
C ASP A 108 4.54 10.65 1.93
N ALA A 109 4.46 9.30 1.84
CA ALA A 109 4.36 8.43 3.02
C ALA A 109 5.60 8.55 3.91
N GLU A 110 6.79 8.56 3.31
CA GLU A 110 8.05 8.78 4.01
C GLU A 110 8.06 10.14 4.73
N ARG A 111 7.65 11.20 4.03
CA ARG A 111 7.52 12.55 4.60
C ARG A 111 6.56 12.57 5.78
N LEU A 112 5.36 12.01 5.63
CA LEU A 112 4.35 11.96 6.69
C LEU A 112 4.85 11.21 7.91
N LEU A 113 5.55 10.09 7.74
CA LEU A 113 6.13 9.34 8.84
C LEU A 113 7.21 10.16 9.56
N LYS A 114 8.06 10.86 8.81
CA LYS A 114 9.07 11.77 9.39
C LYS A 114 8.44 12.94 10.14
N GLU A 115 7.36 13.51 9.62
CA GLU A 115 6.72 14.71 10.18
C GLU A 115 5.83 14.39 11.38
N TYR A 116 4.96 13.38 11.27
CA TYR A 116 3.94 13.08 12.29
C TYR A 116 4.29 11.87 13.15
N GLY A 117 5.41 11.20 12.87
CA GLY A 117 5.79 9.97 13.54
C GLY A 117 4.82 8.82 13.24
N MET A 118 4.81 7.84 14.14
CA MET A 118 4.05 6.60 13.94
C MET A 118 3.48 6.08 15.26
N VAL A 119 2.46 5.25 15.15
CA VAL A 119 1.91 4.43 16.25
C VAL A 119 1.70 3.01 15.79
N GLN A 120 1.60 2.07 16.73
CA GLN A 120 1.30 0.68 16.40
C GLN A 120 -0.13 0.49 15.91
N TRP A 121 -0.34 -0.53 15.08
CA TRP A 121 -1.65 -0.95 14.61
C TRP A 121 -2.63 -1.22 15.77
N SER A 122 -2.18 -1.97 16.79
CA SER A 122 -3.01 -2.27 17.97
C SER A 122 -3.38 -1.04 18.79
N THR A 123 -2.64 0.05 18.65
CA THR A 123 -2.88 1.30 19.40
C THR A 123 -3.86 2.23 18.69
N TYR A 124 -3.87 2.20 17.35
CA TYR A 124 -4.73 3.07 16.55
C TYR A 124 -5.08 2.41 15.23
N CYS A 125 -6.22 1.71 15.20
CA CYS A 125 -6.79 1.10 14.00
C CYS A 125 -8.32 1.21 14.05
N PRO A 126 -8.89 2.39 13.78
CA PRO A 126 -10.34 2.56 13.66
C PRO A 126 -10.91 1.69 12.55
N ASP A 127 -12.06 1.03 12.84
CA ASP A 127 -12.75 0.15 11.90
C ASP A 127 -13.59 0.92 10.87
N ASP A 128 -13.95 0.26 9.78
CA ASP A 128 -14.90 0.71 8.74
C ASP A 128 -14.68 2.12 8.18
N LEU A 129 -13.43 2.53 8.03
CA LEU A 129 -13.12 3.84 7.47
C LEU A 129 -13.38 3.90 5.98
N ASN A 130 -14.09 4.97 5.57
CA ASN A 130 -14.22 5.37 4.18
C ASN A 130 -13.46 6.67 3.95
N SER A 131 -12.27 6.56 3.38
CA SER A 131 -11.38 7.71 3.20
C SER A 131 -11.92 8.77 2.24
N ARG A 132 -12.70 8.37 1.21
CA ARG A 132 -13.39 9.34 0.33
C ARG A 132 -14.44 10.14 1.09
N ALA A 133 -15.18 9.49 1.98
CA ALA A 133 -16.18 10.17 2.82
C ALA A 133 -15.49 11.14 3.78
N LEU A 134 -14.37 10.73 4.41
CA LEU A 134 -13.58 11.60 5.28
C LEU A 134 -13.01 12.81 4.52
N ALA A 135 -12.40 12.59 3.35
CA ALA A 135 -11.87 13.68 2.54
C ALA A 135 -12.97 14.69 2.11
N ARG A 136 -14.14 14.19 1.73
CA ARG A 136 -15.31 15.06 1.42
C ARG A 136 -15.76 15.87 2.64
N LEU A 137 -15.83 15.24 3.81
CA LEU A 137 -16.18 15.91 5.05
C LEU A 137 -15.18 17.01 5.41
N VAL A 138 -13.89 16.72 5.31
CA VAL A 138 -12.82 17.70 5.53
C VAL A 138 -12.94 18.86 4.53
N LYS A 139 -13.11 18.56 3.23
CA LYS A 139 -13.32 19.59 2.19
C LYS A 139 -14.52 20.47 2.48
N GLN A 140 -15.64 19.90 2.96
CA GLN A 140 -16.82 20.65 3.37
C GLN A 140 -16.51 21.59 4.54
N LYS A 141 -15.79 21.10 5.58
CA LYS A 141 -15.37 21.93 6.73
C LYS A 141 -14.49 23.09 6.28
N VAL A 142 -13.53 22.82 5.40
CA VAL A 142 -12.67 23.86 4.80
C VAL A 142 -13.50 24.91 4.06
N GLY A 143 -14.43 24.51 3.18
CA GLY A 143 -15.30 25.44 2.44
C GLY A 143 -16.13 26.33 3.37
N ILE A 144 -16.71 25.76 4.44
CA ILE A 144 -17.44 26.52 5.46
C ILE A 144 -16.52 27.51 6.18
N ALA A 145 -15.30 27.06 6.55
CA ALA A 145 -14.34 27.92 7.24
C ALA A 145 -13.87 29.09 6.37
N ILE A 146 -13.62 28.87 5.08
CA ILE A 146 -13.28 29.92 4.10
C ILE A 146 -14.44 30.92 4.00
N LYS A 147 -15.65 30.42 3.73
CA LYS A 147 -16.85 31.27 3.58
C LYS A 147 -17.09 32.19 4.77
N HIS A 148 -16.89 31.68 5.98
CA HIS A 148 -17.13 32.40 7.23
C HIS A 148 -15.86 32.99 7.86
N ARG A 149 -14.70 32.90 7.21
CA ARG A 149 -13.41 33.42 7.69
C ARG A 149 -13.08 32.99 9.12
N LYS A 150 -13.32 31.70 9.44
CA LYS A 150 -13.25 31.19 10.83
C LYS A 150 -11.84 31.17 11.45
N GLY A 151 -10.79 31.20 10.64
CA GLY A 151 -9.40 31.04 11.06
C GLY A 151 -8.97 29.57 11.30
N LEU A 152 -7.65 29.32 11.26
CA LEU A 152 -7.08 27.97 11.31
C LEU A 152 -7.37 27.23 12.63
N ASN A 153 -7.31 27.92 13.78
CA ASN A 153 -7.55 27.28 15.07
C ASN A 153 -8.94 26.66 15.19
N ILE A 154 -9.96 27.35 14.66
CA ILE A 154 -11.35 26.86 14.68
C ILE A 154 -11.47 25.71 13.69
N LEU A 155 -10.96 25.89 12.45
CA LEU A 155 -10.98 24.84 11.44
C LEU A 155 -10.30 23.57 11.94
N ASN A 156 -9.10 23.69 12.50
CA ASN A 156 -8.33 22.53 12.96
C ASN A 156 -9.07 21.75 14.06
N LYS A 157 -9.74 22.45 14.98
CA LYS A 157 -10.60 21.81 16.00
C LYS A 157 -11.82 21.12 15.39
N GLU A 158 -12.46 21.75 14.39
CA GLU A 158 -13.62 21.16 13.70
C GLU A 158 -13.23 19.93 12.85
N VAL A 159 -12.07 19.96 12.21
CA VAL A 159 -11.53 18.82 11.44
C VAL A 159 -11.08 17.71 12.38
N ASP A 160 -10.39 18.02 13.46
CA ASP A 160 -9.97 17.04 14.47
C ASP A 160 -11.15 16.24 15.03
N LYS A 161 -12.28 16.92 15.31
CA LYS A 161 -13.53 16.28 15.75
C LYS A 161 -14.22 15.44 14.67
N ALA A 162 -14.01 15.76 13.40
CA ALA A 162 -14.61 15.06 12.26
C ALA A 162 -13.82 13.83 11.82
N LEU A 163 -12.53 13.77 12.16
CA LEU A 163 -11.64 12.64 11.88
C LEU A 163 -11.73 11.58 12.99
N PRO A 164 -11.28 10.33 12.73
CA PRO A 164 -11.26 9.30 13.75
C PRO A 164 -10.58 9.77 15.04
N PHE A 165 -11.24 9.53 16.17
CA PHE A 165 -10.82 10.02 17.48
C PHE A 165 -9.42 9.48 17.86
N ILE A 166 -8.56 10.37 18.35
CA ILE A 166 -7.28 10.00 18.95
C ILE A 166 -7.41 10.12 20.47
N PRO A 167 -7.19 9.04 21.23
CA PRO A 167 -7.12 9.12 22.68
C PRO A 167 -6.10 10.18 23.14
N HIS A 168 -6.46 10.94 24.17
CA HIS A 168 -5.61 12.06 24.65
C HIS A 168 -4.20 11.59 25.06
N ASN A 169 -4.13 10.46 25.74
CA ASN A 169 -2.87 9.83 26.15
C ASN A 169 -1.98 9.46 24.96
N LEU A 170 -2.55 9.05 23.83
CA LEU A 170 -1.79 8.69 22.65
C LEU A 170 -1.06 9.90 22.02
N ARG A 171 -1.63 11.08 22.15
CA ARG A 171 -0.96 12.33 21.71
C ARG A 171 0.26 12.66 22.57
N GLN A 172 0.23 12.29 23.86
CA GLN A 172 1.32 12.49 24.80
C GLN A 172 2.38 11.39 24.68
N GLY A 173 1.98 10.18 24.25
CA GLY A 173 2.85 9.04 24.03
C GLY A 173 2.20 7.72 24.42
N PHE A 174 2.92 6.65 24.22
CA PHE A 174 2.52 5.29 24.54
C PHE A 174 3.73 4.48 25.00
N TYR A 175 3.46 3.39 25.71
CA TYR A 175 4.51 2.47 26.16
C TYR A 175 4.67 1.32 25.14
N LEU A 176 5.92 1.02 24.82
CA LEU A 176 6.33 -0.11 24.01
C LEU A 176 7.59 -0.74 24.61
N TYR A 177 7.54 -2.04 24.94
CA TYR A 177 8.65 -2.75 25.60
C TYR A 177 9.19 -1.99 26.84
N SER A 178 8.30 -1.51 27.68
CA SER A 178 8.59 -0.72 28.89
C SER A 178 9.23 0.65 28.67
N ALA A 179 9.44 1.08 27.43
CA ALA A 179 9.90 2.43 27.08
C ALA A 179 8.71 3.31 26.67
N HIS A 180 8.74 4.58 27.06
CA HIS A 180 7.75 5.57 26.67
C HIS A 180 8.19 6.28 25.39
N TYR A 181 7.33 6.30 24.38
CA TYR A 181 7.55 6.98 23.11
C TYR A 181 6.44 7.97 22.81
N THR A 182 6.79 9.16 22.38
CA THR A 182 5.87 9.95 21.57
C THR A 182 5.78 9.36 20.16
N PRO A 183 4.68 9.60 19.40
CA PRO A 183 4.59 9.13 18.01
C PRO A 183 5.81 9.54 17.17
N LYS A 184 6.32 10.75 17.37
CA LYS A 184 7.49 11.27 16.63
C LYS A 184 8.79 10.51 16.97
N GLN A 185 9.04 10.24 18.25
CA GLN A 185 10.19 9.44 18.67
C GLN A 185 10.13 8.02 18.14
N PHE A 186 8.94 7.39 18.20
CA PHE A 186 8.76 6.06 17.65
C PHE A 186 8.95 6.03 16.12
N GLY A 187 8.37 6.98 15.38
CA GLY A 187 8.60 7.11 13.94
C GLY A 187 10.07 7.31 13.59
N GLY A 188 10.78 8.14 14.34
CA GLY A 188 12.22 8.36 14.18
C GLY A 188 13.04 7.10 14.41
N SER A 189 12.70 6.30 15.43
CA SER A 189 13.39 5.03 15.72
C SER A 189 13.16 3.99 14.62
N LEU A 190 11.99 3.97 13.98
CA LEU A 190 11.71 3.07 12.86
C LEU A 190 12.56 3.37 11.63
N LEU A 191 12.84 4.66 11.38
CA LEU A 191 13.62 5.10 10.22
C LEU A 191 15.13 5.15 10.49
N TYR A 192 15.55 4.86 11.72
CA TYR A 192 16.98 4.83 12.02
C TYR A 192 17.71 3.82 11.15
N GLY A 193 18.73 4.27 10.41
CA GLY A 193 19.48 3.44 9.46
C GLY A 193 18.75 3.12 8.15
N ILE A 194 17.50 3.57 7.96
CA ILE A 194 16.73 3.32 6.75
C ILE A 194 16.62 4.62 5.95
N LYS A 195 17.16 4.62 4.76
CA LYS A 195 17.00 5.67 3.76
C LYS A 195 16.52 5.07 2.48
N MET A 196 15.52 5.66 1.86
CA MET A 196 14.99 5.17 0.57
C MET A 196 15.41 6.06 -0.58
N THR A 197 15.84 5.43 -1.67
CA THR A 197 16.02 6.08 -2.96
C THR A 197 14.80 5.80 -3.84
N TRP A 198 14.21 6.87 -4.37
CA TRP A 198 13.02 6.84 -5.20
C TRP A 198 13.40 6.96 -6.67
N LEU A 199 12.93 5.99 -7.49
CA LEU A 199 13.31 5.78 -8.87
C LEU A 199 12.07 5.73 -9.77
N THR A 200 12.19 6.29 -10.97
CA THR A 200 11.18 6.22 -12.03
C THR A 200 11.87 6.12 -13.39
N SER A 201 11.10 5.83 -14.44
CA SER A 201 11.67 5.68 -15.79
C SER A 201 10.77 6.30 -16.85
N TYR A 202 11.14 7.46 -17.35
CA TYR A 202 10.45 8.22 -18.38
C TYR A 202 11.43 8.63 -19.49
N LYS A 203 11.15 8.26 -20.75
CA LYS A 203 12.05 8.54 -21.89
C LYS A 203 12.11 10.02 -22.29
N HIS A 204 11.09 10.81 -21.98
CA HIS A 204 11.03 12.22 -22.33
C HIS A 204 11.77 13.13 -21.33
N HIS A 205 12.31 12.55 -20.25
CA HIS A 205 13.24 13.22 -19.36
C HIS A 205 14.62 12.55 -19.43
N PRO A 206 15.72 13.31 -19.25
CA PRO A 206 17.06 12.76 -19.27
C PRO A 206 17.27 11.76 -18.11
N TYR A 207 17.86 10.61 -18.41
CA TYR A 207 18.28 9.65 -17.40
C TYR A 207 19.42 10.20 -16.54
N GLY A 208 19.51 9.75 -15.30
CA GLY A 208 20.48 10.24 -14.31
C GLY A 208 20.15 11.62 -13.73
N LYS A 209 18.97 12.17 -14.02
CA LYS A 209 18.51 13.45 -13.47
C LYS A 209 17.21 13.27 -12.68
N ARG A 210 16.98 14.15 -11.71
CA ARG A 210 15.70 14.24 -11.02
C ARG A 210 14.76 15.17 -11.77
N PHE A 211 13.49 14.79 -11.81
CA PHE A 211 12.40 15.65 -12.29
C PHE A 211 11.16 15.46 -11.41
N VAL A 212 10.27 16.43 -11.40
CA VAL A 212 8.99 16.31 -10.67
C VAL A 212 8.14 15.28 -11.38
N LEU A 213 7.88 14.15 -10.70
CA LEU A 213 7.12 13.03 -11.27
C LEU A 213 5.74 13.49 -11.72
N GLU A 214 5.43 13.27 -13.00
CA GLU A 214 4.23 13.76 -13.69
C GLU A 214 3.09 12.74 -13.56
N VAL A 215 2.60 12.58 -12.34
CA VAL A 215 1.42 11.76 -12.04
C VAL A 215 0.42 12.56 -11.20
N PRO A 216 -0.90 12.28 -11.33
CA PRO A 216 -1.93 13.03 -10.62
C PRO A 216 -1.76 13.04 -9.10
N ASP A 217 -1.27 11.95 -8.51
CA ASP A 217 -1.17 11.78 -7.07
C ASP A 217 0.10 12.41 -6.46
N ASN A 218 1.01 12.95 -7.27
CA ASN A 218 2.19 13.69 -6.80
C ASN A 218 1.83 15.14 -6.41
N HIS A 219 0.92 15.30 -5.47
CA HIS A 219 0.43 16.62 -5.01
C HIS A 219 1.54 17.51 -4.42
N ARG A 220 2.56 16.90 -3.85
CA ARG A 220 3.71 17.58 -3.23
C ARG A 220 4.85 17.89 -4.20
N ARG A 221 4.70 17.52 -5.48
CA ARG A 221 5.70 17.76 -6.53
C ARG A 221 7.07 17.17 -6.18
N HIS A 222 7.08 15.95 -5.62
CA HIS A 222 8.33 15.23 -5.34
C HIS A 222 9.13 15.02 -6.61
N ALA A 223 10.43 15.36 -6.54
CA ALA A 223 11.38 15.13 -7.62
C ALA A 223 12.02 13.74 -7.47
N ILE A 224 11.87 12.92 -8.49
CA ILE A 224 12.26 11.51 -8.51
C ILE A 224 13.44 11.32 -9.46
N MET A 225 14.38 10.43 -9.12
CA MET A 225 15.50 10.06 -9.98
C MET A 225 15.00 9.26 -11.18
N ASN A 226 15.35 9.70 -12.38
CA ASN A 226 14.99 9.04 -13.63
C ASN A 226 16.11 8.09 -14.07
N GLU A 227 15.81 6.81 -14.21
CA GLU A 227 16.76 5.79 -14.66
C GLU A 227 16.13 4.87 -15.72
N PRO A 228 16.95 4.20 -16.56
CA PRO A 228 16.43 3.16 -17.46
C PRO A 228 15.69 2.08 -16.68
N ILE A 229 14.54 1.63 -17.19
CA ILE A 229 13.70 0.67 -16.46
C ILE A 229 14.40 -0.67 -16.21
N ASN A 230 15.31 -1.09 -17.07
CA ASN A 230 16.11 -2.31 -16.87
C ASN A 230 17.11 -2.15 -15.72
N ASP A 231 17.66 -0.96 -15.52
CA ASP A 231 18.58 -0.68 -14.41
C ASP A 231 17.81 -0.67 -13.09
N ILE A 232 16.61 -0.08 -13.08
CA ILE A 232 15.69 -0.15 -11.94
C ILE A 232 15.35 -1.62 -11.61
N TYR A 233 15.02 -2.44 -12.63
CA TYR A 233 14.74 -3.87 -12.44
C TYR A 233 15.91 -4.59 -11.78
N SER A 234 17.15 -4.33 -12.25
CA SER A 234 18.36 -4.93 -11.67
C SER A 234 18.57 -4.52 -10.22
N LYS A 235 18.37 -3.23 -9.89
CA LYS A 235 18.44 -2.71 -8.51
C LYS A 235 17.38 -3.36 -7.59
N VAL A 236 16.19 -3.63 -8.10
CA VAL A 236 15.14 -4.32 -7.35
C VAL A 236 15.55 -5.78 -7.05
N ILE A 237 16.09 -6.49 -8.03
CA ILE A 237 16.60 -7.84 -7.82
C ILE A 237 17.72 -7.83 -6.76
N GLU A 238 18.67 -6.91 -6.90
CA GLU A 238 19.78 -6.78 -5.96
C GLU A 238 19.31 -6.46 -4.54
N ALA A 239 18.36 -5.54 -4.37
CA ALA A 239 17.78 -5.21 -3.07
C ALA A 239 17.16 -6.45 -2.40
N LEU A 240 16.32 -7.20 -3.13
CA LEU A 240 15.67 -8.41 -2.60
C LEU A 240 16.68 -9.52 -2.27
N GLN A 241 17.75 -9.69 -3.05
CA GLN A 241 18.84 -10.63 -2.76
C GLN A 241 19.64 -10.26 -1.52
N ASN A 242 19.70 -8.97 -1.20
CA ASN A 242 20.30 -8.44 0.03
C ASN A 242 19.29 -8.27 1.18
N HIS A 243 18.16 -8.94 1.13
CA HIS A 243 17.12 -8.94 2.16
C HIS A 243 16.45 -7.58 2.41
N HIS A 244 16.44 -6.69 1.41
CA HIS A 244 15.72 -5.41 1.46
C HIS A 244 14.40 -5.48 0.69
N PRO A 245 13.26 -5.16 1.31
CA PRO A 245 11.99 -5.04 0.60
C PRO A 245 11.98 -3.82 -0.31
N VAL A 246 11.13 -3.84 -1.33
CA VAL A 246 11.05 -2.77 -2.31
C VAL A 246 9.62 -2.24 -2.37
N TYR A 247 9.47 -0.92 -2.28
CA TYR A 247 8.22 -0.25 -2.60
C TYR A 247 8.00 -0.24 -4.11
N TRP A 248 6.82 -0.62 -4.55
CA TRP A 248 6.40 -0.58 -5.94
C TRP A 248 5.05 0.14 -6.08
N GLU A 249 4.94 1.00 -7.07
CA GLU A 249 3.73 1.71 -7.42
C GLU A 249 3.57 1.74 -8.94
N GLY A 250 2.33 1.51 -9.41
CA GLY A 250 2.04 1.46 -10.83
C GLY A 250 0.65 0.90 -11.15
N GLN A 251 0.50 0.40 -12.35
CA GLN A 251 -0.73 -0.21 -12.83
C GLN A 251 -0.76 -1.70 -12.47
N MET A 252 -1.80 -2.15 -11.78
CA MET A 252 -2.00 -3.58 -11.55
C MET A 252 -2.09 -4.34 -12.88
N PRO A 253 -1.37 -5.50 -12.99
CA PRO A 253 -1.41 -6.30 -14.21
C PRO A 253 -2.83 -6.67 -14.60
N ARG A 254 -3.17 -6.52 -15.88
CA ARG A 254 -4.48 -6.90 -16.43
C ARG A 254 -4.46 -8.36 -16.85
N LYS A 255 -5.60 -9.06 -16.72
CA LYS A 255 -5.75 -10.46 -17.16
C LYS A 255 -5.47 -10.67 -18.66
N LYS A 256 -5.78 -9.68 -19.50
CA LYS A 256 -5.40 -9.64 -20.93
C LYS A 256 -4.25 -8.66 -21.09
N LYS A 257 -3.06 -9.18 -21.41
CA LYS A 257 -1.95 -8.34 -21.84
C LYS A 257 -2.38 -7.71 -23.19
N PRO A 258 -2.23 -6.40 -23.37
CA PRO A 258 -2.39 -5.83 -24.70
C PRO A 258 -1.36 -6.49 -25.61
N SER A 259 -1.77 -6.95 -26.80
CA SER A 259 -0.85 -7.33 -27.87
C SER A 259 -0.08 -6.06 -28.25
N ILE A 260 1.20 -6.05 -27.94
CA ILE A 260 2.01 -4.86 -28.15
C ILE A 260 3.24 -5.29 -28.96
N ASP A 261 3.22 -4.97 -30.27
CA ASP A 261 4.38 -5.12 -31.14
C ASP A 261 5.36 -3.97 -30.88
N GLY A 262 6.60 -4.30 -30.57
CA GLY A 262 7.67 -3.32 -30.43
C GLY A 262 8.64 -3.57 -29.28
N ASP A 263 9.70 -2.78 -29.27
CA ASP A 263 10.66 -2.72 -28.17
C ASP A 263 9.97 -2.38 -26.84
N LEU A 264 10.25 -3.15 -25.81
CA LEU A 264 9.61 -3.08 -24.49
C LEU A 264 9.69 -1.67 -23.87
N ALA A 265 10.81 -0.96 -24.04
CA ALA A 265 10.97 0.39 -23.52
C ALA A 265 10.09 1.42 -24.27
N SER A 266 9.88 1.21 -25.57
CA SER A 266 8.96 2.03 -26.34
C SER A 266 7.50 1.72 -26.01
N LEU A 267 7.19 0.46 -25.72
CA LEU A 267 5.87 0.03 -25.25
C LEU A 267 5.50 0.68 -23.93
N ARG A 268 6.45 0.65 -22.97
CA ARG A 268 6.30 1.31 -21.69
C ARG A 268 5.98 2.80 -21.84
N GLN A 269 6.77 3.54 -22.63
CA GLN A 269 6.56 4.97 -22.86
C GLN A 269 5.18 5.25 -23.46
N LYS A 270 4.77 4.47 -24.48
CA LYS A 270 3.43 4.57 -25.07
C LYS A 270 2.32 4.25 -24.06
N ALA A 271 2.54 3.30 -23.15
CA ALA A 271 1.56 2.95 -22.13
C ALA A 271 1.40 4.10 -21.11
N LEU A 272 2.47 4.77 -20.73
CA LEU A 272 2.44 5.95 -19.87
C LEU A 272 1.71 7.11 -20.56
N GLU A 273 2.10 7.48 -21.77
CA GLU A 273 1.53 8.60 -22.53
C GLU A 273 0.04 8.43 -22.88
N ARG A 274 -0.42 7.17 -22.94
CA ARG A 274 -1.83 6.83 -23.23
C ARG A 274 -2.64 6.54 -21.96
N PHE A 275 -2.08 6.78 -20.78
CA PHE A 275 -2.71 6.51 -19.49
C PHE A 275 -3.18 5.05 -19.31
N ILE A 276 -2.50 4.10 -19.99
CA ILE A 276 -2.69 2.65 -19.81
C ILE A 276 -1.97 2.21 -18.53
N THR A 277 -0.79 2.77 -18.31
CA THR A 277 -0.02 2.64 -17.05
C THR A 277 -0.17 3.93 -16.26
N THR A 278 -0.69 3.82 -15.05
CA THR A 278 -0.96 4.92 -14.12
C THR A 278 -0.50 4.55 -12.72
N ASP A 279 -0.47 5.51 -11.82
CA ASP A 279 -0.22 5.38 -10.38
C ASP A 279 -1.41 4.80 -9.60
N GLN A 280 -2.04 3.76 -10.15
CA GLN A 280 -3.31 3.23 -9.65
C GLN A 280 -3.18 2.52 -8.30
N HIS A 281 -2.07 1.82 -8.07
CA HIS A 281 -1.90 0.94 -6.92
C HIS A 281 -0.46 0.84 -6.48
N ALA A 282 -0.26 0.56 -5.18
CA ALA A 282 1.05 0.33 -4.60
C ALA A 282 1.08 -0.97 -3.78
N MET A 283 2.22 -1.66 -3.81
CA MET A 283 2.49 -2.91 -3.09
C MET A 283 3.93 -2.94 -2.58
N ALA A 284 4.21 -3.80 -1.60
CA ALA A 284 5.58 -4.12 -1.21
C ALA A 284 6.05 -5.38 -1.95
N ILE A 285 7.15 -5.30 -2.69
CA ILE A 285 7.83 -6.48 -3.23
C ILE A 285 8.72 -7.04 -2.11
N VAL A 286 8.47 -8.30 -1.76
CA VAL A 286 9.07 -8.93 -0.57
C VAL A 286 9.81 -10.22 -0.89
N GLY A 287 10.05 -10.52 -2.14
CA GLY A 287 10.83 -11.70 -2.50
C GLY A 287 10.82 -12.04 -3.99
N LEU A 288 11.52 -13.09 -4.29
CA LEU A 288 11.69 -13.64 -5.64
C LEU A 288 11.30 -15.12 -5.65
N THR A 289 10.65 -15.54 -6.72
CA THR A 289 10.38 -16.97 -6.98
C THR A 289 10.55 -17.27 -8.46
N LYS A 290 10.43 -18.53 -8.85
CA LYS A 290 10.47 -18.94 -10.25
C LYS A 290 9.16 -19.63 -10.63
N ASN A 291 8.71 -19.39 -11.87
CA ASN A 291 7.62 -20.17 -12.45
C ASN A 291 8.12 -21.56 -12.95
N LYS A 292 7.22 -22.37 -13.48
CA LYS A 292 7.55 -23.71 -14.03
C LYS A 292 8.51 -23.65 -15.22
N GLN A 293 8.59 -22.54 -15.92
CA GLN A 293 9.49 -22.29 -17.05
C GLN A 293 10.88 -21.78 -16.61
N GLY A 294 11.05 -21.48 -15.32
CA GLY A 294 12.30 -20.95 -14.76
C GLY A 294 12.38 -19.43 -14.75
N ASP A 295 11.35 -18.71 -15.22
CA ASP A 295 11.33 -17.25 -15.23
C ASP A 295 11.19 -16.70 -13.81
N THR A 296 11.92 -15.62 -13.52
CA THR A 296 11.87 -14.94 -12.23
C THR A 296 10.58 -14.13 -12.08
N LEU A 297 9.89 -14.31 -10.96
CA LEU A 297 8.70 -13.58 -10.56
C LEU A 297 8.96 -12.86 -9.23
N PHE A 298 8.42 -11.65 -9.09
CA PHE A 298 8.37 -10.93 -7.83
C PHE A 298 7.21 -11.43 -6.96
N ILE A 299 7.46 -11.59 -5.67
CA ILE A 299 6.43 -11.85 -4.65
C ILE A 299 6.00 -10.50 -4.09
N CYS A 300 4.75 -10.11 -4.37
CA CYS A 300 4.18 -8.82 -3.96
C CYS A 300 3.18 -9.01 -2.83
N LYS A 301 3.41 -8.35 -1.70
CA LYS A 301 2.48 -8.24 -0.57
C LYS A 301 1.51 -7.08 -0.84
N ASN A 302 0.21 -7.41 -0.88
CA ASN A 302 -0.86 -6.45 -1.11
C ASN A 302 -1.53 -6.04 0.21
N SER A 303 -2.40 -5.05 0.15
CA SER A 303 -3.19 -4.50 1.26
C SER A 303 -4.70 -4.71 1.12
N TRP A 304 -5.13 -5.81 0.47
CA TRP A 304 -6.55 -6.14 0.25
C TRP A 304 -7.01 -7.35 1.05
N GLY A 305 -6.39 -7.56 2.22
CA GLY A 305 -6.71 -8.65 3.12
C GLY A 305 -6.24 -10.03 2.66
N LYS A 306 -6.27 -10.98 3.58
CA LYS A 306 -5.82 -12.37 3.34
C LYS A 306 -6.72 -13.15 2.37
N GLN A 307 -7.95 -12.70 2.15
CA GLN A 307 -8.88 -13.39 1.24
C GLN A 307 -8.59 -13.08 -0.24
N TRP A 308 -7.81 -12.04 -0.52
CA TRP A 308 -7.43 -11.65 -1.86
C TRP A 308 -6.19 -12.42 -2.33
N GLY A 309 -6.16 -12.78 -3.62
CA GLY A 309 -5.00 -13.41 -4.25
C GLY A 309 -4.57 -14.70 -3.55
N MET A 310 -3.28 -14.84 -3.34
CA MET A 310 -2.68 -15.97 -2.62
C MET A 310 -2.38 -15.55 -1.18
N ASN A 311 -3.37 -15.61 -0.29
CA ASN A 311 -3.28 -15.13 1.11
C ASN A 311 -2.85 -13.66 1.24
N GLY A 312 -3.32 -12.79 0.34
CA GLY A 312 -2.98 -11.38 0.30
C GLY A 312 -1.73 -11.05 -0.52
N TYR A 313 -1.17 -12.04 -1.21
CA TYR A 313 -0.02 -11.88 -2.10
C TYR A 313 -0.39 -12.12 -3.56
N CYS A 314 0.44 -11.59 -4.47
CA CYS A 314 0.41 -11.93 -5.89
C CYS A 314 1.83 -12.07 -6.43
N LEU A 315 1.90 -12.65 -7.63
CA LEU A 315 3.15 -12.75 -8.38
C LEU A 315 3.13 -11.75 -9.53
N MET A 316 4.25 -11.06 -9.75
CA MET A 316 4.43 -10.11 -10.85
C MET A 316 5.57 -10.59 -11.74
N SER A 317 5.32 -10.70 -13.04
CA SER A 317 6.35 -11.06 -14.01
C SER A 317 7.30 -9.90 -14.28
N LYS A 318 8.46 -10.21 -14.87
CA LYS A 318 9.39 -9.19 -15.35
C LYS A 318 8.73 -8.21 -16.32
N GLU A 319 7.97 -8.72 -17.29
CA GLU A 319 7.27 -7.91 -18.29
C GLU A 319 6.23 -6.99 -17.65
N ASP A 320 5.45 -7.51 -16.69
CA ASP A 320 4.48 -6.71 -15.95
C ASP A 320 5.17 -5.60 -15.16
N PHE A 321 6.29 -5.91 -14.50
CA PHE A 321 7.10 -4.89 -13.81
C PHE A 321 7.61 -3.83 -14.79
N LEU A 322 8.24 -4.23 -15.89
CA LEU A 322 8.85 -3.30 -16.84
C LEU A 322 7.82 -2.35 -17.49
N ILE A 323 6.61 -2.83 -17.77
CA ILE A 323 5.55 -2.03 -18.44
C ILE A 323 4.77 -1.18 -17.43
N ASN A 324 4.43 -1.76 -16.28
CA ASN A 324 3.42 -1.17 -15.38
C ASN A 324 4.00 -0.33 -14.24
N THR A 325 5.32 -0.28 -14.06
CA THR A 325 5.95 0.47 -12.96
C THR A 325 5.90 1.97 -13.23
N ILE A 326 5.44 2.74 -12.26
CA ILE A 326 5.52 4.22 -12.21
C ILE A 326 6.66 4.63 -11.30
N LEU A 327 6.69 4.10 -10.08
CA LEU A 327 7.61 4.50 -9.03
C LEU A 327 8.12 3.27 -8.28
N VAL A 328 9.39 3.30 -7.93
CA VAL A 328 10.03 2.29 -7.08
C VAL A 328 10.78 3.00 -5.96
N GLY A 329 10.70 2.46 -4.75
CA GLY A 329 11.53 2.85 -3.61
C GLY A 329 12.41 1.68 -3.19
N VAL A 330 13.72 1.87 -3.20
CA VAL A 330 14.72 0.89 -2.72
C VAL A 330 15.43 1.45 -1.50
N VAL A 331 15.77 0.60 -0.55
CA VAL A 331 16.59 1.00 0.60
C VAL A 331 18.02 1.19 0.12
N ASP A 332 18.61 2.36 0.44
CA ASP A 332 20.02 2.64 0.12
C ASP A 332 20.92 1.71 0.95
N LYS A 333 21.97 1.20 0.33
CA LYS A 333 23.07 0.57 1.05
C LYS A 333 23.81 1.66 1.84
N ASN A 334 23.90 1.51 3.15
CA ASN A 334 24.83 2.27 3.98
C ASN A 334 26.26 1.79 3.80
#